data_42e41a25f7de97e234e6e43fe039d7ae
#
_entry.id   42e41a25f7de97e234e6e43fe039d7ae
#
_cell.length_a   1.000
_cell.length_b   1.000
_cell.length_c   1.000
_cell.angle_alpha   90.00
_cell.angle_beta   90.00
_cell.angle_gamma   90.00
#
_symmetry.space_group_name_H-M   'P 1'
#
loop_
_entity.id
_entity.type
_entity.pdbx_description
1 polymer ?
#
loop_
_entity_poly.entity_id
_entity_poly.type
_entity_poly.pdbx_seq_one_letter_code
_entity_poly.pdbx_strand_id
1 'polypeptide(L)'
;MSRRHRAEKRQIIPDAKYGDEVLSKFMNSLMLHGKKSTAERIIYGALDNIESKLSREPVAVFHEALENIMPAVEVRSRRVGGATYQVPVEVRPDRRQALAIRWLISAARGRGENTMVDRLAGELMDAVNNRGSAVKKREDTHRMAEANRAFSHYRW
;
A
#
# COMPACT_ATOMS: atom_id res chain seq x y z
N MET A 1 7.74 -11.59 23.79
CA MET A 1 6.80 -11.98 22.72
C MET A 1 6.03 -13.22 23.15
N SER A 2 4.71 -13.20 23.02
CA SER A 2 3.89 -14.38 23.34
C SER A 2 4.01 -15.44 22.23
N ARG A 3 4.40 -16.65 22.59
CA ARG A 3 4.42 -17.80 21.65
C ARG A 3 3.08 -18.55 21.62
N ARG A 4 2.19 -18.31 22.59
CA ARG A 4 0.99 -19.13 22.83
C ARG A 4 -0.28 -18.51 22.26
N HIS A 5 -0.32 -17.20 22.07
CA HIS A 5 -1.47 -16.57 21.45
C HIS A 5 -1.07 -15.42 20.53
N ARG A 6 -1.91 -15.15 19.55
CA ARG A 6 -1.74 -14.01 18.65
C ARG A 6 -2.26 -12.75 19.35
N ALA A 7 -1.52 -11.65 19.25
CA ALA A 7 -1.97 -10.37 19.77
C ALA A 7 -3.31 -9.96 19.15
N GLU A 8 -4.19 -9.40 19.95
CA GLU A 8 -5.46 -8.85 19.47
C GLU A 8 -5.23 -7.69 18.51
N LYS A 9 -6.07 -7.62 17.49
CA LYS A 9 -6.04 -6.49 16.55
C LYS A 9 -6.63 -5.26 17.23
N ARG A 10 -5.85 -4.19 17.30
CA ARG A 10 -6.35 -2.90 17.82
C ARG A 10 -7.41 -2.35 16.89
N GLN A 11 -8.51 -1.86 17.46
CA GLN A 11 -9.49 -1.08 16.71
C GLN A 11 -8.87 0.26 16.32
N ILE A 12 -9.09 0.66 15.09
CA ILE A 12 -8.62 1.93 14.55
C ILE A 12 -9.80 2.87 14.52
N ILE A 13 -9.63 4.05 15.11
CA ILE A 13 -10.64 5.10 15.06
C ILE A 13 -10.66 5.63 13.62
N PRO A 14 -11.85 5.68 12.98
CA PRO A 14 -11.98 6.25 11.64
C PRO A 14 -11.49 7.70 11.58
N ASP A 15 -11.17 8.16 10.37
CA ASP A 15 -10.75 9.53 10.14
C ASP A 15 -11.83 10.55 10.49
N ALA A 16 -11.41 11.69 11.07
CA ALA A 16 -12.32 12.72 11.55
C ALA A 16 -13.06 13.47 10.43
N LYS A 17 -12.42 13.63 9.23
CA LYS A 17 -12.99 14.39 8.11
C LYS A 17 -13.91 13.53 7.23
N TYR A 18 -13.51 12.30 6.95
CA TYR A 18 -14.20 11.41 6.01
C TYR A 18 -14.78 10.15 6.64
N GLY A 19 -14.48 9.87 7.91
CA GLY A 19 -14.96 8.69 8.61
C GLY A 19 -14.40 7.36 8.08
N ASP A 20 -13.25 7.37 7.41
CA ASP A 20 -12.65 6.22 6.74
C ASP A 20 -11.55 5.58 7.58
N GLU A 21 -11.68 4.25 7.86
CA GLU A 21 -10.69 3.49 8.63
C GLU A 21 -9.40 3.25 7.85
N VAL A 22 -9.48 3.05 6.53
CA VAL A 22 -8.31 2.79 5.68
C VAL A 22 -7.46 4.04 5.57
N LEU A 23 -8.11 5.20 5.45
CA LEU A 23 -7.44 6.49 5.45
C LEU A 23 -6.72 6.74 6.79
N SER A 24 -7.35 6.39 7.91
CA SER A 24 -6.73 6.46 9.24
C SER A 24 -5.50 5.52 9.35
N LYS A 25 -5.58 4.30 8.83
CA LYS A 25 -4.42 3.38 8.73
C LYS A 25 -3.30 3.98 7.88
N PHE A 26 -3.67 4.61 6.79
CA PHE A 26 -2.70 5.26 5.90
C PHE A 26 -2.00 6.42 6.60
N MET A 27 -2.73 7.28 7.34
CA MET A 27 -2.17 8.35 8.15
C MET A 27 -1.14 7.84 9.17
N ASN A 28 -1.50 6.77 9.89
CA ASN A 28 -0.61 6.17 10.87
C ASN A 28 0.66 5.58 10.23
N SER A 29 0.57 5.09 8.99
CA SER A 29 1.71 4.54 8.25
C SER A 29 2.58 5.63 7.62
N LEU A 30 1.99 6.75 7.22
CA LEU A 30 2.72 7.91 6.68
C LEU A 30 3.47 8.68 7.77
N MET A 31 2.93 8.68 8.98
CA MET A 31 3.47 9.41 10.13
C MET A 31 4.92 9.03 10.42
N LEU A 32 5.76 10.03 10.67
CA LEU A 32 7.14 9.88 11.16
C LEU A 32 7.28 10.57 12.52
N HIS A 33 8.09 9.97 13.39
CA HIS A 33 8.40 10.53 14.72
C HIS A 33 7.17 10.89 15.58
N GLY A 34 6.05 10.21 15.36
CA GLY A 34 4.80 10.47 16.10
C GLY A 34 4.08 11.77 15.70
N LYS A 35 4.51 12.45 14.64
CA LYS A 35 3.91 13.72 14.18
C LYS A 35 2.63 13.48 13.38
N LYS A 36 1.55 13.08 14.05
CA LYS A 36 0.28 12.74 13.41
C LYS A 36 -0.38 13.93 12.70
N SER A 37 -0.37 15.11 13.32
CA SER A 37 -0.94 16.33 12.74
C SER A 37 -0.28 16.73 11.40
N THR A 38 1.02 16.47 11.27
CA THR A 38 1.73 16.67 10.00
C THR A 38 1.27 15.68 8.93
N ALA A 39 1.10 14.40 9.29
CA ALA A 39 0.59 13.38 8.39
C ALA A 39 -0.84 13.69 7.92
N GLU A 40 -1.71 14.11 8.83
CA GLU A 40 -3.08 14.55 8.51
C GLU A 40 -3.09 15.71 7.52
N ARG A 41 -2.28 16.74 7.76
CA ARG A 41 -2.14 17.89 6.86
C ARG A 41 -1.69 17.48 5.46
N ILE A 42 -0.74 16.56 5.35
CA ILE A 42 -0.24 16.05 4.07
C ILE A 42 -1.36 15.33 3.33
N ILE A 43 -2.08 14.44 4.00
CA ILE A 43 -3.13 13.63 3.38
C ILE A 43 -4.32 14.50 2.96
N TYR A 44 -4.81 15.35 3.83
CA TYR A 44 -5.93 16.25 3.49
C TYR A 44 -5.55 17.19 2.35
N GLY A 45 -4.35 17.77 2.38
CA GLY A 45 -3.88 18.62 1.28
C GLY A 45 -3.75 17.84 -0.05
N ALA A 46 -3.31 16.59 -0.01
CA ALA A 46 -3.25 15.74 -1.19
C ALA A 46 -4.65 15.41 -1.74
N LEU A 47 -5.60 15.12 -0.87
CA LEU A 47 -6.98 14.86 -1.25
C LEU A 47 -7.67 16.10 -1.83
N ASP A 48 -7.45 17.28 -1.24
CA ASP A 48 -7.97 18.55 -1.76
C ASP A 48 -7.37 18.86 -3.15
N ASN A 49 -6.07 18.57 -3.38
CA ASN A 49 -5.45 18.70 -4.69
C ASN A 49 -6.04 17.74 -5.73
N ILE A 50 -6.38 16.51 -5.33
CA ILE A 50 -7.00 15.52 -6.21
C ILE A 50 -8.40 15.98 -6.60
N GLU A 51 -9.21 16.42 -5.63
CA GLU A 51 -10.56 16.94 -5.88
C GLU A 51 -10.53 18.10 -6.87
N SER A 52 -9.60 19.05 -6.67
CA SER A 52 -9.43 20.21 -7.56
C SER A 52 -9.03 19.84 -8.99
N LYS A 53 -8.21 18.80 -9.17
CA LYS A 53 -7.69 18.41 -10.50
C LYS A 53 -8.57 17.42 -11.23
N LEU A 54 -9.19 16.48 -10.54
CA LEU A 54 -9.99 15.41 -11.14
C LEU A 54 -11.48 15.65 -11.06
N SER A 55 -11.95 16.63 -10.25
CA SER A 55 -13.37 16.88 -10.00
C SER A 55 -14.14 15.61 -9.59
N ARG A 56 -13.49 14.74 -8.80
CA ARG A 56 -14.01 13.48 -8.30
C ARG A 56 -13.90 13.45 -6.79
N GLU A 57 -14.75 12.64 -6.15
CA GLU A 57 -14.67 12.42 -4.70
C GLU A 57 -13.28 11.88 -4.31
N PRO A 58 -12.54 12.59 -3.46
CA PRO A 58 -11.14 12.28 -3.20
C PRO A 58 -10.94 10.94 -2.47
N VAL A 59 -11.87 10.54 -1.60
CA VAL A 59 -11.78 9.25 -0.89
C VAL A 59 -12.03 8.09 -1.84
N ALA A 60 -12.96 8.23 -2.80
CA ALA A 60 -13.19 7.21 -3.82
C ALA A 60 -11.95 7.03 -4.71
N VAL A 61 -11.30 8.13 -5.09
CA VAL A 61 -10.03 8.10 -5.84
C VAL A 61 -8.92 7.42 -5.04
N PHE A 62 -8.84 7.68 -3.73
CA PHE A 62 -7.88 7.03 -2.84
C PHE A 62 -8.09 5.51 -2.77
N HIS A 63 -9.33 5.05 -2.60
CA HIS A 63 -9.64 3.62 -2.59
C HIS A 63 -9.34 2.95 -3.92
N GLU A 64 -9.74 3.54 -5.04
CA GLU A 64 -9.44 3.05 -6.39
C GLU A 64 -7.91 2.94 -6.63
N ALA A 65 -7.15 3.96 -6.22
CA ALA A 65 -5.69 3.92 -6.30
C ALA A 65 -5.10 2.77 -5.47
N LEU A 66 -5.58 2.57 -4.23
CA LEU A 66 -5.13 1.45 -3.39
C LEU A 66 -5.45 0.10 -4.02
N GLU A 67 -6.66 -0.09 -4.55
CA GLU A 67 -7.06 -1.33 -5.23
C GLU A 67 -6.13 -1.63 -6.41
N ASN A 68 -5.80 -0.62 -7.20
CA ASN A 68 -4.87 -0.74 -8.33
C ASN A 68 -3.43 -1.08 -7.90
N ILE A 69 -3.04 -0.81 -6.65
CA ILE A 69 -1.71 -1.13 -6.12
C ILE A 69 -1.70 -2.49 -5.39
N MET A 70 -2.85 -2.96 -4.90
CA MET A 70 -2.93 -4.20 -4.11
C MET A 70 -2.46 -5.43 -4.91
N PRO A 71 -1.46 -6.18 -4.42
CA PRO A 71 -1.02 -7.41 -5.07
C PRO A 71 -1.93 -8.59 -4.73
N ALA A 72 -2.26 -9.42 -5.74
CA ALA A 72 -2.96 -10.68 -5.53
C ALA A 72 -2.03 -11.80 -5.06
N VAL A 73 -0.77 -11.77 -5.53
CA VAL A 73 0.25 -12.78 -5.24
C VAL A 73 1.57 -12.12 -4.84
N GLU A 74 2.33 -12.80 -4.02
CA GLU A 74 3.70 -12.42 -3.65
C GLU A 74 4.61 -13.66 -3.72
N VAL A 75 5.91 -13.44 -3.69
CA VAL A 75 6.90 -14.52 -3.65
C VAL A 75 7.47 -14.62 -2.25
N ARG A 76 7.50 -15.82 -1.69
CA ARG A 76 8.13 -16.12 -0.40
C ARG A 76 9.24 -17.13 -0.54
N SER A 77 10.35 -16.86 0.12
CA SER A 77 11.47 -17.80 0.17
C SER A 77 11.12 -19.02 1.04
N ARG A 78 11.34 -20.21 0.52
CA ARG A 78 11.26 -21.47 1.26
C ARG A 78 12.53 -22.28 1.05
N ARG A 79 13.06 -22.82 2.14
CA ARG A 79 14.23 -23.71 2.08
C ARG A 79 13.75 -25.15 2.05
N VAL A 80 14.14 -25.88 1.00
CA VAL A 80 13.82 -27.29 0.80
C VAL A 80 15.11 -28.03 0.41
N GLY A 81 15.50 -29.04 1.18
CA GLY A 81 16.69 -29.87 0.87
C GLY A 81 18.01 -29.09 0.76
N GLY A 82 18.15 -27.98 1.50
CA GLY A 82 19.35 -27.12 1.46
C GLY A 82 19.32 -26.02 0.40
N ALA A 83 18.42 -26.08 -0.58
CA ALA A 83 18.21 -25.02 -1.59
C ALA A 83 17.09 -24.07 -1.15
N THR A 84 17.21 -22.78 -1.53
CA THR A 84 16.19 -21.77 -1.27
C THR A 84 15.42 -21.50 -2.55
N TYR A 85 14.10 -21.73 -2.48
CA TYR A 85 13.17 -21.51 -3.60
C TYR A 85 12.30 -20.30 -3.32
N GLN A 86 12.00 -19.53 -4.37
CA GLN A 86 11.03 -18.43 -4.34
C GLN A 86 9.66 -19.00 -4.70
N VAL A 87 8.78 -19.15 -3.71
CA VAL A 87 7.48 -19.80 -3.88
C VAL A 87 6.39 -18.74 -4.00
N PRO A 88 5.61 -18.70 -5.09
CA PRO A 88 4.46 -17.81 -5.21
C PRO A 88 3.32 -18.24 -4.28
N VAL A 89 2.79 -17.29 -3.54
CA VAL A 89 1.67 -17.49 -2.60
C VAL A 89 0.64 -16.38 -2.75
N GLU A 90 -0.62 -16.71 -2.55
CA GLU A 90 -1.69 -15.72 -2.48
C GLU A 90 -1.51 -14.82 -1.26
N VAL A 91 -1.79 -13.53 -1.45
CA VAL A 91 -1.72 -12.53 -0.38
C VAL A 91 -3.08 -12.40 0.29
N ARG A 92 -3.13 -12.53 1.62
CA ARG A 92 -4.35 -12.31 2.40
C ARG A 92 -4.80 -10.85 2.32
N PRO A 93 -6.13 -10.55 2.40
CA PRO A 93 -6.67 -9.19 2.26
C PRO A 93 -5.99 -8.12 3.14
N ASP A 94 -5.80 -8.43 4.43
CA ASP A 94 -5.12 -7.52 5.37
C ASP A 94 -3.70 -7.17 4.91
N ARG A 95 -2.99 -8.15 4.35
CA ARG A 95 -1.63 -7.96 3.87
C ARG A 95 -1.60 -7.24 2.53
N ARG A 96 -2.58 -7.47 1.65
CA ARG A 96 -2.71 -6.72 0.38
C ARG A 96 -2.78 -5.23 0.67
N GLN A 97 -3.66 -4.84 1.59
CA GLN A 97 -3.83 -3.45 2.01
C GLN A 97 -2.55 -2.88 2.61
N ALA A 98 -1.89 -3.62 3.51
CA ALA A 98 -0.64 -3.18 4.14
C ALA A 98 0.50 -2.99 3.13
N LEU A 99 0.60 -3.86 2.13
CA LEU A 99 1.59 -3.76 1.05
C LEU A 99 1.29 -2.55 0.15
N ALA A 100 0.03 -2.34 -0.25
CA ALA A 100 -0.38 -1.21 -1.06
C ALA A 100 -0.06 0.13 -0.38
N ILE A 101 -0.39 0.27 0.90
CA ILE A 101 -0.08 1.45 1.71
C ILE A 101 1.45 1.69 1.74
N ARG A 102 2.23 0.66 2.01
CA ARG A 102 3.69 0.77 2.08
C ARG A 102 4.31 1.17 0.74
N TRP A 103 3.86 0.56 -0.35
CA TRP A 103 4.38 0.86 -1.68
C TRP A 103 3.99 2.24 -2.15
N LEU A 104 2.76 2.67 -1.89
CA LEU A 104 2.29 4.02 -2.20
C LEU A 104 3.12 5.08 -1.45
N ILE A 105 3.35 4.91 -0.15
CA ILE A 105 4.17 5.85 0.64
C ILE A 105 5.61 5.89 0.13
N SER A 106 6.19 4.73 -0.15
CA SER A 106 7.56 4.64 -0.67
C SER A 106 7.68 5.29 -2.04
N ALA A 107 6.73 5.04 -2.93
CA ALA A 107 6.68 5.63 -4.26
C ALA A 107 6.51 7.17 -4.20
N ALA A 108 5.58 7.66 -3.38
CA ALA A 108 5.37 9.09 -3.18
C ALA A 108 6.64 9.78 -2.65
N ARG A 109 7.32 9.19 -1.67
CA ARG A 109 8.58 9.74 -1.14
C ARG A 109 9.71 9.82 -2.18
N GLY A 110 9.70 8.92 -3.17
CA GLY A 110 10.69 8.88 -4.26
C GLY A 110 10.42 9.86 -5.41
N ARG A 111 9.28 10.56 -5.40
CA ARG A 111 8.93 11.53 -6.46
C ARG A 111 9.74 12.82 -6.35
N GLY A 112 9.81 13.55 -7.44
CA GLY A 112 10.61 14.79 -7.56
C GLY A 112 9.90 16.09 -7.21
N GLU A 113 8.59 16.06 -6.90
CA GLU A 113 7.84 17.28 -6.53
C GLU A 113 8.36 17.87 -5.21
N ASN A 114 8.19 19.17 -5.01
CA ASN A 114 8.76 19.88 -3.87
C ASN A 114 8.14 19.48 -2.53
N THR A 115 6.81 19.33 -2.48
CA THR A 115 6.10 19.04 -1.23
C THR A 115 5.61 17.58 -1.19
N MET A 116 5.50 17.01 0.01
CA MET A 116 4.95 15.66 0.17
C MET A 116 3.46 15.61 -0.21
N VAL A 117 2.74 16.73 -0.05
CA VAL A 117 1.35 16.89 -0.51
C VAL A 117 1.24 16.65 -2.01
N ASP A 118 2.09 17.29 -2.80
CA ASP A 118 2.08 17.17 -4.26
C ASP A 118 2.56 15.80 -4.72
N ARG A 119 3.59 15.26 -4.06
CA ARG A 119 4.10 13.90 -4.30
C ARG A 119 3.03 12.84 -4.09
N LEU A 120 2.30 12.93 -2.98
CA LEU A 120 1.24 11.97 -2.67
C LEU A 120 0.06 12.11 -3.64
N ALA A 121 -0.38 13.34 -3.90
CA ALA A 121 -1.44 13.61 -4.88
C ALA A 121 -1.06 13.09 -6.27
N GLY A 122 0.17 13.34 -6.72
CA GLY A 122 0.69 12.88 -8.00
C GLY A 122 0.69 11.35 -8.10
N GLU A 123 1.19 10.65 -7.08
CA GLU A 123 1.23 9.18 -7.10
C GLU A 123 -0.18 8.56 -7.06
N LEU A 124 -1.11 9.14 -6.28
CA LEU A 124 -2.50 8.67 -6.25
C LEU A 124 -3.19 8.84 -7.62
N MET A 125 -3.02 9.99 -8.27
CA MET A 125 -3.58 10.22 -9.61
C MET A 125 -2.99 9.29 -10.66
N ASP A 126 -1.67 9.03 -10.60
CA ASP A 126 -1.02 8.07 -11.50
C ASP A 126 -1.53 6.65 -11.24
N ALA A 127 -1.69 6.26 -9.97
CA ALA A 127 -2.18 4.93 -9.60
C ALA A 127 -3.61 4.65 -10.06
N VAL A 128 -4.51 5.63 -10.01
CA VAL A 128 -5.87 5.51 -10.57
C VAL A 128 -5.83 5.20 -12.07
N ASN A 129 -4.87 5.79 -12.78
CA ASN A 129 -4.65 5.53 -14.21
C ASN A 129 -3.77 4.31 -14.49
N ASN A 130 -3.54 3.43 -13.49
CA ASN A 130 -2.64 2.28 -13.59
C ASN A 130 -1.21 2.64 -14.02
N ARG A 131 -0.72 3.77 -13.55
CA ARG A 131 0.64 4.29 -13.78
C ARG A 131 1.33 4.56 -12.45
N GLY A 132 2.59 4.94 -12.50
CA GLY A 132 3.37 5.30 -11.32
C GLY A 132 4.19 4.15 -10.75
N SER A 133 5.08 4.51 -9.82
CA SER A 133 6.06 3.59 -9.25
C SER A 133 5.42 2.53 -8.33
N ALA A 134 4.33 2.87 -7.66
CA ALA A 134 3.61 1.93 -6.80
C ALA A 134 2.94 0.81 -7.61
N VAL A 135 2.28 1.16 -8.72
CA VAL A 135 1.67 0.19 -9.64
C VAL A 135 2.74 -0.67 -10.30
N LYS A 136 3.84 -0.07 -10.73
CA LYS A 136 4.99 -0.82 -11.27
C LYS A 136 5.52 -1.85 -10.26
N LYS A 137 5.58 -1.51 -8.98
CA LYS A 137 6.00 -2.45 -7.93
C LYS A 137 5.06 -3.65 -7.82
N ARG A 138 3.75 -3.45 -7.94
CA ARG A 138 2.77 -4.54 -8.02
C ARG A 138 3.04 -5.43 -9.23
N GLU A 139 3.20 -4.83 -10.42
CA GLU A 139 3.46 -5.56 -11.67
C GLU A 139 4.75 -6.38 -11.60
N ASP A 140 5.82 -5.80 -11.08
CA ASP A 140 7.10 -6.52 -10.88
C ASP A 140 6.94 -7.69 -9.90
N THR A 141 6.15 -7.52 -8.85
CA THR A 141 5.84 -8.59 -7.89
C THR A 141 5.04 -9.71 -8.55
N HIS A 142 4.03 -9.38 -9.36
CA HIS A 142 3.24 -10.36 -10.11
C HIS A 142 4.09 -11.07 -11.16
N ARG A 143 4.97 -10.35 -11.87
CA ARG A 143 5.91 -10.93 -12.84
C ARG A 143 6.88 -11.91 -12.18
N MET A 144 7.41 -11.56 -11.00
CA MET A 144 8.25 -12.48 -10.23
C MET A 144 7.49 -13.74 -9.79
N ALA A 145 6.24 -13.60 -9.36
CA ALA A 145 5.41 -14.73 -8.99
C ALA A 145 5.11 -15.64 -10.19
N GLU A 146 4.84 -15.06 -11.35
CA GLU A 146 4.63 -15.83 -12.58
C GLU A 146 5.90 -16.56 -13.04
N ALA A 147 7.05 -15.91 -13.01
CA ALA A 147 8.33 -16.52 -13.33
C ALA A 147 8.69 -17.71 -12.40
N ASN A 148 8.21 -17.69 -11.16
CA ASN A 148 8.43 -18.75 -10.18
C ASN A 148 7.25 -19.72 -10.06
N ARG A 149 6.28 -19.67 -10.98
CA ARG A 149 5.06 -20.50 -10.97
C ARG A 149 5.36 -22.00 -10.90
N ALA A 150 6.45 -22.45 -11.50
CA ALA A 150 6.90 -23.84 -11.47
C ALA A 150 7.12 -24.36 -10.03
N PHE A 151 7.44 -23.48 -9.07
CA PHE A 151 7.65 -23.83 -7.65
C PHE A 151 6.39 -23.73 -6.79
N SER A 152 5.23 -23.48 -7.37
CA SER A 152 3.96 -23.32 -6.63
C SER A 152 3.58 -24.57 -5.82
N HIS A 153 3.99 -25.76 -6.23
CA HIS A 153 3.78 -27.02 -5.50
C HIS A 153 4.59 -27.12 -4.20
N TYR A 154 5.56 -26.25 -3.98
CA TYR A 154 6.32 -26.16 -2.72
C TYR A 154 5.63 -25.30 -1.65
N ARG A 155 4.41 -24.79 -1.91
CA ARG A 155 3.64 -24.07 -0.86
C ARG A 155 3.32 -25.00 0.30
N TRP A 156 3.22 -24.42 1.49
CA TRP A 156 2.79 -25.10 2.71
C TRP A 156 1.42 -24.68 3.18
#